data_9719f824ac2d37d3785475c4c37deae1
#
_entry.id   9719f824ac2d37d3785475c4c37deae1
#
_cell.length_a   1.000
_cell.length_b   1.000
_cell.length_c   1.000
_cell.angle_alpha   90.00
_cell.angle_beta   90.00
_cell.angle_gamma   90.00
#
_symmetry.space_group_name_H-M   'P 1'
#
loop_
_entity.id
_entity.type
_entity.pdbx_description
1 polymer ?
#
loop_
_entity_poly.entity_id
_entity_poly.type
_entity_poly.pdbx_seq_one_letter_code
_entity_poly.pdbx_strand_id
1 'polypeptide(L)'
;ADDGSVTDYLNRLLDREAGDRSGKLYGLGHAVYTMSDPRAVMLKKYARSMAEKKGFTADFELLEKIETLGIRLLQERRRSDTPMCANVDLYSGLVYTMLGIPEELFTPLFASARISGWCANRIEEILTGKRIMRPAYRAVTIRGEYVPIEARTPQLLPEA
;
A
#
# COMPACT_ATOMS: atom_id res chain seq x y z
N ALA A 1 12.30 -19.53 8.38
CA ALA A 1 13.41 -18.75 8.90
C ALA A 1 13.11 -18.35 10.35
N ASP A 2 14.12 -18.37 11.23
CA ASP A 2 14.01 -17.82 12.57
C ASP A 2 14.11 -16.28 12.56
N ASP A 3 13.72 -15.64 13.65
CA ASP A 3 13.67 -14.18 13.73
C ASP A 3 15.07 -13.54 13.68
N GLY A 4 16.10 -14.24 14.17
CA GLY A 4 17.49 -13.79 14.12
C GLY A 4 17.98 -13.68 12.68
N SER A 5 17.87 -14.75 11.90
CA SER A 5 18.24 -14.78 10.48
C SER A 5 17.49 -13.72 9.64
N VAL A 6 16.20 -13.52 9.92
CA VAL A 6 15.41 -12.48 9.23
C VAL A 6 15.95 -11.10 9.61
N THR A 7 16.18 -10.83 10.89
CA THR A 7 16.70 -9.55 11.38
C THR A 7 18.06 -9.23 10.77
N ASP A 8 18.97 -10.21 10.74
CA ASP A 8 20.31 -10.05 10.15
C ASP A 8 20.23 -9.70 8.66
N TYR A 9 19.36 -10.39 7.91
CA TYR A 9 19.19 -10.09 6.49
C TYR A 9 18.59 -8.72 6.26
N LEU A 10 17.57 -8.32 7.06
CA LEU A 10 16.97 -6.98 6.98
C LEU A 10 18.00 -5.88 7.30
N ASN A 11 18.89 -6.10 8.26
CA ASN A 11 20.00 -5.19 8.55
C ASN A 11 20.94 -5.04 7.35
N ARG A 12 21.34 -6.14 6.73
CA ARG A 12 22.19 -6.12 5.52
C ARG A 12 21.52 -5.38 4.35
N LEU A 13 20.19 -5.50 4.20
CA LEU A 13 19.43 -4.71 3.21
C LEU A 13 19.55 -3.21 3.52
N LEU A 14 19.32 -2.82 4.77
CA LEU A 14 19.37 -1.43 5.20
C LEU A 14 20.79 -0.85 5.12
N ASP A 15 21.82 -1.68 5.32
CA ASP A 15 23.24 -1.32 5.21
C ASP A 15 23.75 -1.34 3.76
N ARG A 16 22.87 -1.62 2.78
CA ARG A 16 23.19 -1.72 1.36
C ARG A 16 24.14 -2.84 0.99
N GLU A 17 24.19 -3.88 1.80
CA GLU A 17 25.06 -5.05 1.62
C GLU A 17 24.34 -6.21 0.94
N ALA A 18 23.02 -6.14 0.81
CA ALA A 18 22.19 -7.17 0.19
C ALA A 18 21.12 -6.59 -0.74
N GLY A 19 20.45 -7.44 -1.50
CA GLY A 19 19.38 -7.08 -2.45
C GLY A 19 19.86 -6.13 -3.52
N ASP A 20 19.05 -5.14 -3.85
CA ASP A 20 19.36 -4.09 -4.84
C ASP A 20 20.30 -3.00 -4.32
N ARG A 21 20.77 -3.13 -3.09
CA ARG A 21 21.66 -2.19 -2.40
C ARG A 21 21.11 -0.75 -2.28
N SER A 22 19.79 -0.59 -2.37
CA SER A 22 19.13 0.71 -2.21
C SER A 22 19.08 1.18 -0.76
N GLY A 23 19.21 0.27 0.21
CA GLY A 23 19.03 0.54 1.63
C GLY A 23 17.56 0.71 2.01
N LYS A 24 16.64 0.16 1.23
CA LYS A 24 15.20 0.27 1.43
C LYS A 24 14.59 -1.09 1.79
N LEU A 25 13.60 -1.08 2.67
CA LEU A 25 12.70 -2.20 2.87
C LEU A 25 11.39 -1.87 2.15
N TYR A 26 11.20 -2.49 0.98
CA TYR A 26 9.99 -2.28 0.18
C TYR A 26 8.77 -2.88 0.89
N GLY A 27 7.61 -2.29 0.68
CA GLY A 27 6.38 -2.71 1.34
C GLY A 27 6.16 -2.13 2.74
N LEU A 28 7.12 -1.37 3.28
CA LEU A 28 7.04 -0.74 4.60
C LEU A 28 7.08 0.78 4.48
N GLY A 29 6.14 1.44 5.17
CA GLY A 29 5.98 2.89 5.17
C GLY A 29 5.11 3.41 4.03
N HIS A 30 4.46 4.55 4.25
CA HIS A 30 3.62 5.23 3.28
C HIS A 30 3.65 6.74 3.52
N ALA A 31 3.50 7.53 2.46
CA ALA A 31 3.53 8.99 2.56
C ALA A 31 2.32 9.57 3.33
N VAL A 32 1.19 8.86 3.32
CA VAL A 32 -0.08 9.30 3.93
C VAL A 32 -0.45 8.43 5.13
N TYR A 33 -0.43 7.11 4.96
CA TYR A 33 -0.80 6.16 6.02
C TYR A 33 0.38 5.92 6.94
N THR A 34 0.26 6.32 8.20
CA THR A 34 1.28 6.08 9.23
C THR A 34 0.84 5.02 10.24
N MET A 35 -0.43 5.03 10.65
CA MET A 35 -0.95 4.06 11.62
C MET A 35 -1.33 2.73 10.98
N SER A 36 -2.01 2.77 9.84
CA SER A 36 -2.47 1.57 9.12
C SER A 36 -2.84 1.94 7.69
N ASP A 37 -2.45 1.10 6.73
CA ASP A 37 -2.96 1.14 5.36
C ASP A 37 -4.12 0.14 5.25
N PRO A 38 -5.37 0.59 5.09
CA PRO A 38 -6.54 -0.29 5.05
C PRO A 38 -6.48 -1.30 3.90
N ARG A 39 -5.77 -0.98 2.82
CA ARG A 39 -5.55 -1.87 1.68
C ARG A 39 -4.62 -3.03 2.06
N ALA A 40 -3.54 -2.74 2.78
CA ALA A 40 -2.61 -3.75 3.28
C ALA A 40 -3.30 -4.67 4.30
N VAL A 41 -4.10 -4.13 5.21
CA VAL A 41 -4.88 -4.90 6.19
C VAL A 41 -5.84 -5.87 5.50
N MET A 42 -6.56 -5.40 4.48
CA MET A 42 -7.49 -6.22 3.71
C MET A 42 -6.73 -7.32 2.94
N LEU A 43 -5.67 -6.96 2.22
CA LEU A 43 -4.85 -7.92 1.47
C LEU A 43 -4.20 -8.96 2.38
N LYS A 44 -3.69 -8.57 3.53
CA LYS A 44 -3.13 -9.49 4.53
C LYS A 44 -4.13 -10.56 4.93
N LYS A 45 -5.39 -10.18 5.18
CA LYS A 45 -6.46 -11.13 5.52
C LYS A 45 -6.71 -12.13 4.40
N TYR A 46 -6.81 -11.66 3.15
CA TYR A 46 -7.01 -12.54 2.00
C TYR A 46 -5.78 -13.41 1.72
N ALA A 47 -4.58 -12.84 1.81
CA ALA A 47 -3.34 -13.55 1.61
C ALA A 47 -3.18 -14.72 2.57
N ARG A 48 -3.51 -14.56 3.85
CA ARG A 48 -3.49 -15.65 4.85
C ARG A 48 -4.38 -16.81 4.42
N SER A 49 -5.66 -16.54 4.17
CA SER A 49 -6.61 -17.58 3.77
C SER A 49 -6.24 -18.27 2.45
N MET A 50 -5.65 -17.52 1.52
CA MET A 50 -5.19 -18.07 0.24
C MET A 50 -3.92 -18.91 0.41
N ALA A 51 -2.98 -18.47 1.24
CA ALA A 51 -1.73 -19.17 1.52
C ALA A 51 -1.98 -20.55 2.14
N GLU A 52 -2.90 -20.65 3.10
CA GLU A 52 -3.33 -21.90 3.70
C GLU A 52 -3.88 -22.89 2.66
N LYS A 53 -4.70 -22.40 1.72
CA LYS A 53 -5.32 -23.23 0.67
C LYS A 53 -4.37 -23.66 -0.44
N LYS A 54 -3.35 -22.85 -0.70
CA LYS A 54 -2.43 -23.02 -1.87
C LYS A 54 -1.04 -23.50 -1.47
N GLY A 55 -0.75 -23.73 -0.18
CA GLY A 55 0.55 -24.23 0.29
C GLY A 55 1.63 -23.16 0.40
N PHE A 56 1.28 -21.87 0.52
CA PHE A 56 2.18 -20.73 0.68
C PHE A 56 2.24 -20.20 2.12
N THR A 57 1.89 -21.04 3.11
CA THR A 57 1.84 -20.62 4.53
C THR A 57 3.20 -20.13 5.02
N ALA A 58 4.29 -20.81 4.65
CA ALA A 58 5.64 -20.42 5.05
C ALA A 58 6.06 -19.04 4.49
N ASP A 59 5.67 -18.74 3.25
CA ASP A 59 5.95 -17.43 2.62
C ASP A 59 5.14 -16.33 3.29
N PHE A 60 3.88 -16.61 3.60
CA PHE A 60 3.02 -15.65 4.31
C PHE A 60 3.57 -15.35 5.72
N GLU A 61 3.96 -16.38 6.49
CA GLU A 61 4.57 -16.23 7.82
C GLU A 61 5.88 -15.43 7.74
N LEU A 62 6.69 -15.64 6.69
CA LEU A 62 7.89 -14.86 6.47
C LEU A 62 7.55 -13.37 6.24
N LEU A 63 6.53 -13.05 5.46
CA LEU A 63 6.08 -11.66 5.27
C LEU A 63 5.58 -11.02 6.58
N GLU A 64 4.89 -11.76 7.44
CA GLU A 64 4.48 -11.25 8.75
C GLU A 64 5.68 -10.95 9.65
N LYS A 65 6.72 -11.79 9.60
CA LYS A 65 7.98 -11.52 10.30
C LYS A 65 8.69 -10.29 9.74
N ILE A 66 8.78 -10.17 8.41
CA ILE A 66 9.36 -9.01 7.75
C ILE A 66 8.61 -7.73 8.12
N GLU A 67 7.28 -7.76 8.15
CA GLU A 67 6.48 -6.62 8.60
C GLU A 67 6.86 -6.19 10.01
N THR A 68 6.80 -7.13 10.95
CA THR A 68 7.01 -6.84 12.37
C THR A 68 8.45 -6.40 12.66
N LEU A 69 9.43 -7.18 12.20
CA LEU A 69 10.85 -6.92 12.44
C LEU A 69 11.35 -5.71 11.66
N GLY A 70 10.90 -5.56 10.41
CA GLY A 70 11.30 -4.46 9.54
C GLY A 70 10.78 -3.11 10.04
N ILE A 71 9.53 -3.04 10.51
CA ILE A 71 9.00 -1.81 11.12
C ILE A 71 9.82 -1.42 12.34
N ARG A 72 10.11 -2.37 13.24
CA ARG A 72 10.94 -2.13 14.42
C ARG A 72 12.31 -1.59 14.04
N LEU A 73 13.03 -2.26 13.14
CA LEU A 73 14.37 -1.84 12.70
C LEU A 73 14.37 -0.44 12.06
N LEU A 74 13.36 -0.14 11.25
CA LEU A 74 13.23 1.18 10.62
C LEU A 74 12.97 2.28 11.65
N GLN A 75 12.15 2.02 12.67
CA GLN A 75 11.88 2.97 13.76
C GLN A 75 13.13 3.23 14.59
N GLU A 76 13.84 2.17 14.98
CA GLU A 76 15.09 2.26 15.73
C GLU A 76 16.16 3.08 14.98
N ARG A 77 16.34 2.83 13.68
CA ARG A 77 17.33 3.55 12.86
C ARG A 77 16.96 5.02 12.62
N ARG A 78 15.68 5.31 12.47
CA ARG A 78 15.21 6.69 12.24
C ARG A 78 15.21 7.53 13.50
N ARG A 79 15.33 6.95 14.68
CA ARG A 79 15.17 7.61 15.97
C ARG A 79 13.88 8.46 16.03
N SER A 80 12.81 7.92 15.47
CA SER A 80 11.53 8.63 15.33
C SER A 80 10.41 7.80 15.93
N ASP A 81 9.62 8.43 16.76
CA ASP A 81 8.40 7.84 17.34
C ASP A 81 7.21 7.86 16.35
N THR A 82 7.42 8.36 15.15
CA THR A 82 6.36 8.39 14.13
C THR A 82 5.96 6.96 13.78
N PRO A 83 4.69 6.59 13.95
CA PRO A 83 4.22 5.26 13.58
C PRO A 83 4.47 4.96 12.12
N MET A 84 4.72 3.69 11.82
CA MET A 84 4.94 3.18 10.48
C MET A 84 4.12 1.91 10.29
N CYS A 85 3.55 1.72 9.11
CA CYS A 85 2.78 0.52 8.78
C CYS A 85 3.25 -0.10 7.48
N ALA A 86 2.88 -1.37 7.25
CA ALA A 86 2.96 -1.98 5.94
C ALA A 86 2.08 -1.22 4.94
N ASN A 87 2.56 -1.09 3.72
CA ASN A 87 1.75 -0.59 2.61
C ASN A 87 1.20 -1.74 1.75
N VAL A 88 0.40 -1.40 0.75
CA VAL A 88 -0.27 -2.37 -0.12
C VAL A 88 0.69 -3.34 -0.80
N ASP A 89 1.92 -2.91 -1.09
CA ASP A 89 2.88 -3.69 -1.89
C ASP A 89 3.43 -4.89 -1.12
N LEU A 90 3.48 -4.84 0.22
CA LEU A 90 4.02 -5.92 1.03
C LEU A 90 3.30 -7.26 0.78
N TYR A 91 1.98 -7.23 0.67
CA TYR A 91 1.17 -8.44 0.51
C TYR A 91 0.67 -8.66 -0.91
N SER A 92 0.61 -7.63 -1.75
CA SER A 92 0.10 -7.76 -3.13
C SER A 92 0.95 -8.69 -3.98
N GLY A 93 2.27 -8.65 -3.83
CA GLY A 93 3.18 -9.54 -4.56
C GLY A 93 2.90 -11.02 -4.29
N LEU A 94 2.76 -11.40 -3.01
CA LEU A 94 2.42 -12.78 -2.65
C LEU A 94 1.04 -13.19 -3.19
N VAL A 95 0.04 -12.30 -3.11
CA VAL A 95 -1.29 -12.57 -3.67
C VAL A 95 -1.21 -12.81 -5.16
N TYR A 96 -0.49 -11.99 -5.90
CA TYR A 96 -0.31 -12.16 -7.35
C TYR A 96 0.42 -13.47 -7.69
N THR A 97 1.48 -13.80 -6.95
CA THR A 97 2.19 -15.08 -7.10
C THR A 97 1.25 -16.26 -6.89
N MET A 98 0.46 -16.24 -5.83
CA MET A 98 -0.52 -17.30 -5.55
C MET A 98 -1.63 -17.40 -6.61
N LEU A 99 -1.92 -16.32 -7.33
CA LEU A 99 -2.84 -16.30 -8.47
C LEU A 99 -2.20 -16.75 -9.78
N GLY A 100 -0.88 -17.01 -9.79
CA GLY A 100 -0.14 -17.37 -10.99
C GLY A 100 0.08 -16.23 -11.97
N ILE A 101 0.03 -14.98 -11.47
CA ILE A 101 0.29 -13.79 -12.27
C ILE A 101 1.81 -13.62 -12.42
N PRO A 102 2.33 -13.46 -13.65
CA PRO A 102 3.74 -13.17 -13.87
C PRO A 102 4.17 -11.84 -13.22
N GLU A 103 5.40 -11.79 -12.71
CA GLU A 103 5.93 -10.61 -11.99
C GLU A 103 5.93 -9.34 -12.85
N GLU A 104 6.16 -9.48 -14.15
CA GLU A 104 6.15 -8.39 -15.12
C GLU A 104 4.79 -7.66 -15.18
N LEU A 105 3.71 -8.31 -14.75
CA LEU A 105 2.37 -7.74 -14.74
C LEU A 105 2.00 -7.07 -13.42
N PHE A 106 2.79 -7.16 -12.36
CA PHE A 106 2.43 -6.59 -11.05
C PHE A 106 2.26 -5.06 -11.12
N THR A 107 3.22 -4.36 -11.72
CA THR A 107 3.13 -2.91 -11.94
C THR A 107 2.03 -2.52 -12.93
N PRO A 108 1.87 -3.19 -14.11
CA PRO A 108 0.74 -2.94 -15.00
C PRO A 108 -0.63 -3.11 -14.35
N LEU A 109 -0.81 -4.14 -13.50
CA LEU A 109 -2.07 -4.34 -12.77
C LEU A 109 -2.36 -3.19 -11.79
N PHE A 110 -1.33 -2.75 -11.07
CA PHE A 110 -1.47 -1.59 -10.18
C PHE A 110 -1.86 -0.34 -10.98
N ALA A 111 -1.21 -0.09 -12.11
CA ALA A 111 -1.51 1.04 -13.00
C ALA A 111 -2.95 0.94 -13.54
N SER A 112 -3.39 -0.24 -13.98
CA SER A 112 -4.76 -0.47 -14.48
C SER A 112 -5.81 -0.16 -13.41
N ALA A 113 -5.58 -0.60 -12.17
CA ALA A 113 -6.46 -0.28 -11.04
C ALA A 113 -6.48 1.24 -10.72
N ARG A 114 -5.43 1.98 -11.05
CA ARG A 114 -5.33 3.42 -10.83
C ARG A 114 -5.99 4.25 -11.92
N ILE A 115 -6.28 3.69 -13.11
CA ILE A 115 -6.86 4.43 -14.23
C ILE A 115 -8.17 5.12 -13.85
N SER A 116 -9.04 4.47 -13.10
CA SER A 116 -10.30 5.09 -12.65
C SER A 116 -10.07 6.35 -11.82
N GLY A 117 -9.07 6.33 -10.92
CA GLY A 117 -8.70 7.49 -10.13
C GLY A 117 -8.07 8.61 -10.98
N TRP A 118 -7.24 8.26 -11.96
CA TRP A 118 -6.69 9.24 -12.89
C TRP A 118 -7.78 9.89 -13.75
N CYS A 119 -8.74 9.11 -14.24
CA CYS A 119 -9.87 9.64 -14.99
C CYS A 119 -10.73 10.59 -14.13
N ALA A 120 -11.02 10.20 -12.87
CA ALA A 120 -11.76 11.05 -11.94
C ALA A 120 -11.04 12.38 -11.69
N ASN A 121 -9.75 12.35 -11.39
CA ASN A 121 -8.95 13.56 -11.22
C ASN A 121 -8.88 14.41 -12.49
N ARG A 122 -8.78 13.77 -13.65
CA ARG A 122 -8.76 14.51 -14.93
C ARG A 122 -10.08 15.19 -15.25
N ILE A 123 -11.19 14.52 -14.99
CA ILE A 123 -12.54 15.10 -15.14
C ILE A 123 -12.68 16.29 -14.20
N GLU A 124 -12.32 16.14 -12.94
CA GLU A 124 -12.38 17.23 -11.97
C GLU A 124 -11.51 18.42 -12.40
N GLU A 125 -10.29 18.16 -12.87
CA GLU A 125 -9.42 19.21 -13.41
C GLU A 125 -10.04 19.96 -14.60
N ILE A 126 -10.66 19.25 -15.54
CA ILE A 126 -11.33 19.87 -16.69
C ILE A 126 -12.49 20.75 -16.25
N LEU A 127 -13.28 20.28 -15.29
CA LEU A 127 -14.49 20.98 -14.82
C LEU A 127 -14.16 22.20 -13.94
N THR A 128 -13.09 22.11 -13.14
CA THR A 128 -12.78 23.11 -12.11
C THR A 128 -11.55 23.95 -12.41
N GLY A 129 -10.65 23.48 -13.28
CA GLY A 129 -9.33 24.05 -13.44
C GLY A 129 -9.12 24.78 -14.77
N LYS A 130 -8.79 26.06 -14.71
CA LYS A 130 -8.22 26.81 -15.84
C LYS A 130 -6.72 27.13 -15.65
N ARG A 131 -6.13 26.76 -14.51
CA ARG A 131 -4.74 27.05 -14.14
C ARG A 131 -4.15 25.89 -13.34
N ILE A 132 -2.83 25.81 -13.25
CA ILE A 132 -2.14 24.88 -12.37
C ILE A 132 -2.64 25.12 -10.94
N MET A 133 -3.30 24.14 -10.37
CA MET A 133 -3.74 24.18 -8.99
C MET A 133 -2.56 23.93 -8.05
N ARG A 134 -2.41 24.79 -7.06
CA ARG A 134 -1.52 24.57 -5.92
C ARG A 134 -2.39 24.30 -4.72
N PRO A 135 -2.71 23.03 -4.41
CA PRO A 135 -3.69 22.70 -3.38
C PRO A 135 -3.21 23.16 -2.01
N ALA A 136 -4.13 23.79 -1.26
CA ALA A 136 -3.98 23.90 0.17
C ALA A 136 -4.36 22.55 0.80
N TYR A 137 -3.53 22.06 1.71
CA TYR A 137 -3.69 20.72 2.32
C TYR A 137 -4.75 20.69 3.42
N ARG A 138 -5.78 21.54 3.35
CA ARG A 138 -6.85 21.56 4.31
C ARG A 138 -8.18 21.32 3.63
N ALA A 139 -8.86 20.24 4.00
CA ALA A 139 -10.23 20.01 3.59
C ALA A 139 -11.13 21.11 4.18
N VAL A 140 -11.90 21.77 3.34
CA VAL A 140 -12.89 22.78 3.74
C VAL A 140 -14.31 22.19 3.81
N THR A 141 -14.50 20.97 3.32
CA THR A 141 -15.76 20.24 3.35
C THR A 141 -15.96 19.56 4.70
N ILE A 142 -17.18 19.57 5.20
CA ILE A 142 -17.56 18.77 6.37
C ILE A 142 -17.46 17.29 5.99
N ARG A 143 -16.91 16.50 6.90
CA ARG A 143 -16.83 15.05 6.73
C ARG A 143 -18.24 14.47 6.70
N GLY A 144 -18.68 13.99 5.53
CA GLY A 144 -19.96 13.31 5.36
C GLY A 144 -19.88 11.83 5.75
N GLU A 145 -21.02 11.21 5.98
CA GLU A 145 -21.10 9.76 6.11
C GLU A 145 -20.92 9.09 4.75
N TYR A 146 -20.31 7.91 4.78
CA TYR A 146 -20.18 7.11 3.56
C TYR A 146 -21.56 6.58 3.11
N VAL A 147 -21.96 6.93 1.91
CA VAL A 147 -23.19 6.41 1.29
C VAL A 147 -22.80 5.32 0.29
N PRO A 148 -23.27 4.07 0.47
CA PRO A 148 -23.09 2.99 -0.49
C PRO A 148 -23.59 3.38 -1.88
N ILE A 149 -23.00 2.78 -2.92
CA ILE A 149 -23.30 3.18 -4.31
C ILE A 149 -24.80 2.98 -4.66
N GLU A 150 -25.39 1.94 -4.10
CA GLU A 150 -26.81 1.60 -4.32
C GLU A 150 -27.79 2.62 -3.68
N ALA A 151 -27.31 3.36 -2.67
CA ALA A 151 -28.10 4.35 -1.94
C ALA A 151 -27.86 5.80 -2.43
N ARG A 152 -26.98 5.99 -3.43
CA ARG A 152 -26.68 7.32 -3.98
C ARG A 152 -27.75 7.76 -4.93
N THR A 153 -28.38 8.89 -4.64
CA THR A 153 -29.26 9.56 -5.60
C THR A 153 -28.39 10.27 -6.65
N PRO A 154 -28.70 10.16 -7.96
CA PRO A 154 -27.98 10.92 -8.97
C PRO A 154 -28.11 12.42 -8.69
N GLN A 155 -27.01 13.08 -8.33
CA GLN A 155 -26.97 14.53 -8.34
C GLN A 155 -26.92 14.99 -9.79
N LEU A 156 -27.98 15.60 -10.26
CA LEU A 156 -27.93 16.35 -11.51
C LEU A 156 -26.88 17.45 -11.34
N LEU A 157 -25.84 17.42 -12.16
CA LEU A 157 -24.90 18.53 -12.25
C LEU A 157 -25.69 19.78 -12.58
N PRO A 158 -25.45 20.93 -11.93
CA PRO A 158 -26.06 22.18 -12.35
C PRO A 158 -25.69 22.42 -13.81
N GLU A 159 -26.68 22.79 -14.60
CA GLU A 159 -26.47 23.17 -16.00
C GLU A 159 -25.45 24.31 -16.08
N ALA A 160 -24.45 24.16 -16.96
CA ALA A 160 -23.30 25.03 -17.10
C ALA A 160 -23.66 26.40 -17.72
#